data_82831cac9d21813a4ddd49764245ace4
#
_entry.id   82831cac9d21813a4ddd49764245ace4
#
_cell.length_a   1.000
_cell.length_b   1.000
_cell.length_c   1.000
_cell.angle_alpha   90.00
_cell.angle_beta   90.00
_cell.angle_gamma   90.00
#
_symmetry.space_group_name_H-M   'P 1'
#
loop_
_entity.id
_entity.type
_entity.pdbx_description
1 polymer ?
#
loop_
_entity_poly.entity_id
_entity_poly.type
_entity_poly.pdbx_seq_one_letter_code
_entity_poly.pdbx_strand_id
1 'polypeptide(L)'
;ELVDHICCDVEQEMDNGLAFNEAYARVRQKITKRRLKEIQEETLYATDSKYRIMKTTMKFSAVAGTILFGVAAMFKIQHWPGAGIMLTLGALILTSLFMPSALVVLRKETRSRKRLVLFISAFLSAGLFITGILFKIQHWNGAGPVLILAGAVVVFLLIPSLLSAVLQNPENTALRPVYITGAIGLAAFFAGFLFKIMHWQGAGILLLTGLSVISLIVLPWYTWLKWKDEKHVRPEFIFLIAGLLSVIMPSALLNLNLQRSFDEGYFTNLEEQQALFTSMFRTKGELLS
;
A
#
# COMPACT_ATOMS: atom_id res chain seq x y z
N GLU A 1 35.69 -1.97 7.68
CA GLU A 1 35.44 -1.59 6.27
C GLU A 1 34.85 -0.17 6.12
N LEU A 2 33.74 0.20 6.78
CA LEU A 2 33.18 1.56 6.72
C LEU A 2 34.11 2.60 7.34
N VAL A 3 34.73 2.26 8.47
CA VAL A 3 35.72 3.09 9.15
C VAL A 3 36.97 3.24 8.27
N ASP A 4 37.41 2.16 7.64
CA ASP A 4 38.55 2.16 6.75
C ASP A 4 38.34 3.07 5.54
N HIS A 5 37.17 3.02 4.91
CA HIS A 5 36.81 3.94 3.81
C HIS A 5 36.83 5.42 4.26
N ILE A 6 36.29 5.69 5.46
CA ILE A 6 36.32 7.05 6.01
C ILE A 6 37.75 7.50 6.30
N CYS A 7 38.56 6.60 6.84
CA CYS A 7 39.97 6.89 7.08
C CYS A 7 40.70 7.18 5.78
N CYS A 8 40.53 6.36 4.75
CA CYS A 8 41.15 6.60 3.43
C CYS A 8 40.73 7.94 2.81
N ASP A 9 39.42 8.27 2.89
CA ASP A 9 38.91 9.54 2.39
C ASP A 9 39.49 10.74 3.16
N VAL A 10 39.69 10.62 4.49
CA VAL A 10 40.34 11.66 5.32
C VAL A 10 41.84 11.76 5.00
N GLU A 11 42.53 10.64 4.86
CA GLU A 11 43.96 10.62 4.46
C GLU A 11 44.13 11.28 3.10
N GLN A 12 43.28 10.99 2.14
CA GLN A 12 43.33 11.62 0.81
C GLN A 12 43.12 13.13 0.85
N GLU A 13 42.24 13.63 1.70
CA GLU A 13 42.05 15.09 1.88
C GLU A 13 43.23 15.71 2.66
N MET A 14 43.90 14.96 3.55
CA MET A 14 45.14 15.40 4.21
C MET A 14 46.31 15.46 3.24
N ASP A 15 46.46 14.51 2.33
CA ASP A 15 47.46 14.51 1.26
C ASP A 15 47.27 15.70 0.31
N ASN A 16 46.04 16.21 0.19
CA ASN A 16 45.77 17.46 -0.54
C ASN A 16 46.09 18.73 0.26
N GLY A 17 46.76 18.61 1.42
CA GLY A 17 47.31 19.72 2.21
C GLY A 17 46.33 20.27 3.28
N LEU A 18 45.26 19.61 3.59
CA LEU A 18 44.32 20.01 4.66
C LEU A 18 44.76 19.48 6.03
N ALA A 19 44.56 20.27 7.07
CA ALA A 19 44.74 19.79 8.45
C ALA A 19 43.70 18.73 8.77
N PHE A 20 44.03 17.76 9.65
CA PHE A 20 43.14 16.65 10.02
C PHE A 20 41.70 17.09 10.37
N ASN A 21 41.55 18.15 11.16
CA ASN A 21 40.25 18.64 11.58
C ASN A 21 39.41 19.17 10.40
N GLU A 22 40.04 19.82 9.44
CA GLU A 22 39.41 20.34 8.22
C GLU A 22 39.09 19.22 7.23
N ALA A 23 40.01 18.27 7.04
CA ALA A 23 39.83 17.07 6.23
C ALA A 23 38.66 16.24 6.77
N TYR A 24 38.64 15.97 8.07
CA TYR A 24 37.55 15.24 8.72
C TYR A 24 36.21 15.97 8.62
N ALA A 25 36.19 17.29 8.83
CA ALA A 25 34.96 18.07 8.70
C ALA A 25 34.39 18.03 7.26
N ARG A 26 35.28 18.11 6.25
CA ARG A 26 34.93 18.03 4.82
C ARG A 26 34.41 16.64 4.45
N VAL A 27 35.10 15.57 4.87
CA VAL A 27 34.63 14.19 4.65
C VAL A 27 33.32 13.93 5.35
N ARG A 28 33.13 14.36 6.62
CA ARG A 28 31.89 14.28 7.37
C ARG A 28 30.74 14.99 6.67
N GLN A 29 30.98 16.11 6.01
CA GLN A 29 30.01 16.87 5.27
C GLN A 29 29.62 16.17 3.95
N LYS A 30 30.55 15.46 3.30
CA LYS A 30 30.32 14.62 2.12
C LYS A 30 29.57 13.32 2.46
N ILE A 31 29.73 12.80 3.69
CA ILE A 31 29.09 11.56 4.14
C ILE A 31 27.65 11.83 4.54
N THR A 32 26.77 11.92 3.56
CA THR A 32 25.32 11.97 3.77
C THR A 32 24.82 10.60 4.25
N LYS A 33 23.75 10.56 5.05
CA LYS A 33 23.07 9.30 5.46
C LYS A 33 22.78 8.36 4.27
N ARG A 34 22.59 8.89 3.09
CA ARG A 34 22.39 8.16 1.83
C ARG A 34 23.65 7.42 1.40
N ARG A 35 24.80 8.08 1.41
CA ARG A 35 26.09 7.50 1.02
C ARG A 35 26.53 6.38 1.99
N LEU A 36 26.31 6.56 3.29
CA LEU A 36 26.54 5.51 4.29
C LEU A 36 25.70 4.25 4.00
N LYS A 37 24.44 4.44 3.59
CA LYS A 37 23.58 3.33 3.22
C LYS A 37 24.03 2.64 1.94
N GLU A 38 24.49 3.39 0.95
CA GLU A 38 25.04 2.87 -0.32
C GLU A 38 26.29 2.03 -0.05
N ILE A 39 27.24 2.52 0.75
CA ILE A 39 28.45 1.80 1.14
C ILE A 39 28.11 0.51 1.91
N GLN A 40 27.18 0.58 2.88
CA GLN A 40 26.72 -0.61 3.60
C GLN A 40 26.11 -1.65 2.65
N GLU A 41 25.33 -1.21 1.68
CA GLU A 41 24.71 -2.05 0.69
C GLU A 41 25.71 -2.72 -0.24
N GLU A 42 26.69 -1.97 -0.72
CA GLU A 42 27.81 -2.45 -1.55
C GLU A 42 28.67 -3.46 -0.80
N THR A 43 29.00 -3.16 0.46
CA THR A 43 29.77 -4.08 1.33
C THR A 43 29.02 -5.39 1.53
N LEU A 44 27.71 -5.34 1.87
CA LEU A 44 26.89 -6.54 2.01
C LEU A 44 26.80 -7.33 0.69
N TYR A 45 26.71 -6.63 -0.44
CA TYR A 45 26.64 -7.26 -1.75
C TYR A 45 27.95 -7.97 -2.13
N ALA A 46 29.11 -7.40 -1.76
CA ALA A 46 30.41 -7.98 -2.02
C ALA A 46 30.74 -9.17 -1.10
N THR A 47 30.42 -9.04 0.21
CA THR A 47 30.87 -9.99 1.24
C THR A 47 29.88 -11.11 1.51
N ASP A 48 28.57 -10.89 1.33
CA ASP A 48 27.50 -11.83 1.69
C ASP A 48 26.84 -12.41 0.44
N SER A 49 27.27 -13.62 0.06
CA SER A 49 26.71 -14.38 -1.08
C SER A 49 25.18 -14.57 -0.97
N LYS A 50 24.66 -14.85 0.24
CA LYS A 50 23.22 -15.03 0.46
C LYS A 50 22.46 -13.74 0.25
N TYR A 51 23.01 -12.60 0.70
CA TYR A 51 22.41 -11.29 0.48
C TYR A 51 22.35 -10.97 -1.02
N ARG A 52 23.46 -11.20 -1.74
CA ARG A 52 23.52 -10.97 -3.20
C ARG A 52 22.48 -11.78 -3.97
N ILE A 53 22.36 -13.08 -3.68
CA ILE A 53 21.37 -13.94 -4.31
C ILE A 53 19.95 -13.44 -4.01
N MET A 54 19.63 -13.19 -2.73
CA MET A 54 18.31 -12.75 -2.33
C MET A 54 17.95 -11.39 -2.93
N LYS A 55 18.90 -10.46 -3.02
CA LYS A 55 18.70 -9.15 -3.63
C LYS A 55 18.43 -9.24 -5.14
N THR A 56 19.17 -10.09 -5.84
CA THR A 56 18.94 -10.36 -7.26
C THR A 56 17.58 -11.02 -7.48
N THR A 57 17.25 -12.05 -6.70
CA THR A 57 15.93 -12.70 -6.74
C THR A 57 14.80 -11.72 -6.47
N MET A 58 14.95 -10.88 -5.45
CA MET A 58 13.96 -9.83 -5.12
C MET A 58 13.72 -8.89 -6.31
N LYS A 59 14.79 -8.37 -6.93
CA LYS A 59 14.66 -7.46 -8.08
C LYS A 59 13.98 -8.14 -9.26
N PHE A 60 14.44 -9.33 -9.63
CA PHE A 60 13.88 -10.08 -10.77
C PHE A 60 12.43 -10.48 -10.53
N SER A 61 12.13 -11.06 -9.37
CA SER A 61 10.76 -11.51 -9.04
C SER A 61 9.79 -10.34 -8.87
N ALA A 62 10.24 -9.17 -8.39
CA ALA A 62 9.41 -7.97 -8.34
C ALA A 62 8.98 -7.55 -9.75
N VAL A 63 9.92 -7.42 -10.68
CA VAL A 63 9.63 -6.98 -12.06
C VAL A 63 8.79 -8.02 -12.78
N ALA A 64 9.24 -9.29 -12.81
CA ALA A 64 8.55 -10.36 -13.50
C ALA A 64 7.14 -10.62 -12.94
N GLY A 65 7.02 -10.67 -11.61
CA GLY A 65 5.73 -10.88 -10.95
C GLY A 65 4.75 -9.73 -11.19
N THR A 66 5.21 -8.48 -11.12
CA THR A 66 4.36 -7.31 -11.34
C THR A 66 3.89 -7.21 -12.79
N ILE A 67 4.79 -7.43 -13.77
CA ILE A 67 4.42 -7.41 -15.20
C ILE A 67 3.43 -8.55 -15.49
N LEU A 68 3.73 -9.76 -15.05
CA LEU A 68 2.86 -10.92 -15.29
C LEU A 68 1.49 -10.73 -14.65
N PHE A 69 1.43 -10.24 -13.41
CA PHE A 69 0.18 -9.97 -12.72
C PHE A 69 -0.62 -8.84 -13.37
N GLY A 70 0.04 -7.77 -13.82
CA GLY A 70 -0.60 -6.65 -14.52
C GLY A 70 -1.17 -7.05 -15.89
N VAL A 71 -0.39 -7.77 -16.70
CA VAL A 71 -0.86 -8.31 -17.99
C VAL A 71 -2.02 -9.28 -17.79
N ALA A 72 -1.91 -10.15 -16.80
CA ALA A 72 -2.97 -11.11 -16.45
C ALA A 72 -4.28 -10.41 -16.04
N ALA A 73 -4.18 -9.30 -15.29
CA ALA A 73 -5.35 -8.49 -14.94
C ALA A 73 -6.02 -7.89 -16.19
N MET A 74 -5.24 -7.38 -17.15
CA MET A 74 -5.77 -6.91 -18.43
C MET A 74 -6.47 -8.03 -19.21
N PHE A 75 -5.87 -9.22 -19.28
CA PHE A 75 -6.48 -10.39 -19.94
C PHE A 75 -7.80 -10.79 -19.25
N LYS A 76 -7.86 -10.68 -17.91
CA LYS A 76 -9.08 -10.97 -17.17
C LYS A 76 -10.19 -9.98 -17.46
N ILE A 77 -9.88 -8.69 -17.57
CA ILE A 77 -10.84 -7.63 -17.94
C ILE A 77 -11.37 -7.84 -19.36
N GLN A 78 -10.50 -8.26 -20.29
CA GLN A 78 -10.87 -8.52 -21.69
C GLN A 78 -11.49 -9.90 -21.91
N HIS A 79 -11.67 -10.69 -20.85
CA HIS A 79 -12.17 -12.07 -20.93
C HIS A 79 -11.33 -13.00 -21.83
N TRP A 80 -10.04 -12.70 -22.00
CA TRP A 80 -9.14 -13.52 -22.82
C TRP A 80 -8.76 -14.82 -22.11
N PRO A 81 -8.58 -15.93 -22.86
CA PRO A 81 -8.21 -17.21 -22.31
C PRO A 81 -6.80 -17.16 -21.65
N GLY A 82 -6.58 -17.96 -20.62
CA GLY A 82 -5.30 -18.03 -19.92
C GLY A 82 -5.10 -16.99 -18.80
N ALA A 83 -5.97 -15.99 -18.67
CA ALA A 83 -5.89 -14.95 -17.63
C ALA A 83 -5.76 -15.53 -16.22
N GLY A 84 -6.52 -16.57 -15.90
CA GLY A 84 -6.49 -17.23 -14.59
C GLY A 84 -5.13 -17.84 -14.26
N ILE A 85 -4.51 -18.54 -15.21
CA ILE A 85 -3.18 -19.17 -15.05
C ILE A 85 -2.12 -18.07 -14.85
N MET A 86 -2.13 -17.02 -15.66
CA MET A 86 -1.18 -15.91 -15.54
C MET A 86 -1.32 -15.16 -14.21
N LEU A 87 -2.56 -14.91 -13.74
CA LEU A 87 -2.81 -14.30 -12.42
C LEU A 87 -2.25 -15.17 -11.29
N THR A 88 -2.47 -16.48 -11.36
CA THR A 88 -1.98 -17.42 -10.34
C THR A 88 -0.45 -17.47 -10.33
N LEU A 89 0.19 -17.54 -11.49
CA LEU A 89 1.65 -17.52 -11.60
C LEU A 89 2.24 -16.20 -11.11
N GLY A 90 1.67 -15.06 -11.49
CA GLY A 90 2.09 -13.75 -11.03
C GLY A 90 1.97 -13.59 -9.50
N ALA A 91 0.85 -14.02 -8.94
CA ALA A 91 0.65 -14.03 -7.48
C ALA A 91 1.64 -14.94 -6.77
N LEU A 92 1.91 -16.12 -7.32
CA LEU A 92 2.86 -17.09 -6.75
C LEU A 92 4.30 -16.52 -6.77
N ILE A 93 4.73 -15.89 -7.86
CA ILE A 93 6.04 -15.24 -7.94
C ILE A 93 6.15 -14.13 -6.88
N LEU A 94 5.12 -13.28 -6.74
CA LEU A 94 5.13 -12.19 -5.77
C LEU A 94 5.10 -12.70 -4.32
N THR A 95 4.29 -13.69 -4.00
CA THR A 95 4.15 -14.16 -2.62
C THR A 95 5.26 -15.12 -2.19
N SER A 96 5.73 -16.01 -3.09
CA SER A 96 6.69 -17.08 -2.74
C SER A 96 8.15 -16.72 -3.03
N LEU A 97 8.43 -15.86 -4.01
CA LEU A 97 9.79 -15.45 -4.35
C LEU A 97 10.12 -14.03 -3.90
N PHE A 98 9.29 -13.05 -4.27
CA PHE A 98 9.57 -11.66 -3.96
C PHE A 98 9.50 -11.39 -2.45
N MET A 99 8.39 -11.76 -1.78
CA MET A 99 8.22 -11.42 -0.35
C MET A 99 9.29 -12.03 0.57
N PRO A 100 9.60 -13.34 0.49
CA PRO A 100 10.65 -13.91 1.34
C PRO A 100 12.03 -13.33 1.03
N SER A 101 12.38 -13.12 -0.25
CA SER A 101 13.65 -12.52 -0.62
C SER A 101 13.77 -11.08 -0.12
N ALA A 102 12.72 -10.29 -0.23
CA ALA A 102 12.66 -8.92 0.28
C ALA A 102 12.79 -8.87 1.82
N LEU A 103 12.13 -9.81 2.55
CA LEU A 103 12.28 -9.90 4.01
C LEU A 103 13.72 -10.22 4.42
N VAL A 104 14.40 -11.13 3.73
CA VAL A 104 15.81 -11.44 4.02
C VAL A 104 16.70 -10.24 3.78
N VAL A 105 16.53 -9.54 2.65
CA VAL A 105 17.27 -8.32 2.32
C VAL A 105 17.03 -7.23 3.37
N LEU A 106 15.78 -6.90 3.65
CA LEU A 106 15.40 -5.87 4.62
C LEU A 106 15.87 -6.19 6.04
N ARG A 107 15.86 -7.48 6.44
CA ARG A 107 16.38 -7.90 7.74
C ARG A 107 17.88 -7.62 7.87
N LYS A 108 18.65 -7.78 6.80
CA LYS A 108 20.09 -7.50 6.80
C LYS A 108 20.39 -6.00 6.72
N GLU A 109 19.60 -5.23 6.00
CA GLU A 109 19.75 -3.79 5.88
C GLU A 109 19.23 -3.03 7.11
N THR A 110 18.28 -3.61 7.84
CA THR A 110 17.57 -2.92 8.94
C THR A 110 18.00 -3.44 10.30
N ARG A 111 18.65 -2.59 11.10
CA ARG A 111 19.07 -2.90 12.48
C ARG A 111 17.94 -2.72 13.52
N SER A 112 16.88 -2.01 13.18
CA SER A 112 15.78 -1.70 14.08
C SER A 112 14.71 -2.80 14.10
N ARG A 113 14.47 -3.42 15.27
CA ARG A 113 13.40 -4.42 15.44
C ARG A 113 12.02 -3.89 15.07
N LYS A 114 11.73 -2.62 15.33
CA LYS A 114 10.43 -2.01 15.05
C LYS A 114 10.19 -1.85 13.54
N ARG A 115 11.23 -1.46 12.78
CA ARG A 115 11.15 -1.43 11.32
C ARG A 115 10.97 -2.83 10.73
N LEU A 116 11.61 -3.84 11.34
CA LEU A 116 11.44 -5.22 10.90
C LEU A 116 9.99 -5.70 11.10
N VAL A 117 9.37 -5.38 12.25
CA VAL A 117 7.95 -5.70 12.50
C VAL A 117 7.04 -5.01 11.49
N LEU A 118 7.31 -3.74 11.15
CA LEU A 118 6.58 -3.01 10.11
C LEU A 118 6.68 -3.72 8.75
N PHE A 119 7.87 -4.15 8.34
CA PHE A 119 8.04 -4.86 7.07
C PHE A 119 7.37 -6.24 7.07
N ILE A 120 7.49 -6.99 8.17
CA ILE A 120 6.82 -8.30 8.30
C ILE A 120 5.30 -8.12 8.21
N SER A 121 4.73 -7.16 8.93
CA SER A 121 3.28 -6.90 8.87
C SER A 121 2.83 -6.42 7.50
N ALA A 122 3.63 -5.60 6.80
CA ALA A 122 3.35 -5.15 5.45
C ALA A 122 3.36 -6.31 4.43
N PHE A 123 4.38 -7.16 4.47
CA PHE A 123 4.44 -8.31 3.56
C PHE A 123 3.37 -9.36 3.87
N LEU A 124 3.09 -9.61 5.16
CA LEU A 124 2.04 -10.54 5.56
C LEU A 124 0.66 -10.06 5.07
N SER A 125 0.34 -8.77 5.29
CA SER A 125 -0.93 -8.21 4.81
C SER A 125 -1.02 -8.22 3.29
N ALA A 126 0.04 -7.80 2.59
CA ALA A 126 0.06 -7.80 1.12
C ALA A 126 -0.08 -9.22 0.55
N GLY A 127 0.62 -10.21 1.11
CA GLY A 127 0.51 -11.61 0.69
C GLY A 127 -0.88 -12.18 0.89
N LEU A 128 -1.49 -11.92 2.04
CA LEU A 128 -2.87 -12.33 2.32
C LEU A 128 -3.87 -11.63 1.39
N PHE A 129 -3.70 -10.33 1.11
CA PHE A 129 -4.56 -9.62 0.15
C PHE A 129 -4.41 -10.16 -1.27
N ILE A 130 -3.19 -10.35 -1.77
CA ILE A 130 -2.94 -10.92 -3.10
C ILE A 130 -3.60 -12.29 -3.22
N THR A 131 -3.41 -13.15 -2.22
CA THR A 131 -4.00 -14.50 -2.19
C THR A 131 -5.53 -14.45 -2.10
N GLY A 132 -6.07 -13.62 -1.22
CA GLY A 132 -7.52 -13.48 -1.04
C GLY A 132 -8.23 -12.90 -2.26
N ILE A 133 -7.63 -11.89 -2.89
CA ILE A 133 -8.15 -11.31 -4.14
C ILE A 133 -8.07 -12.32 -5.28
N LEU A 134 -6.95 -13.07 -5.39
CA LEU A 134 -6.80 -14.14 -6.37
C LEU A 134 -7.93 -15.18 -6.21
N PHE A 135 -8.15 -15.66 -4.99
CA PHE A 135 -9.23 -16.62 -4.69
C PHE A 135 -10.60 -16.07 -5.05
N LYS A 136 -10.84 -14.78 -4.76
CA LYS A 136 -12.10 -14.10 -5.11
C LYS A 136 -12.30 -14.02 -6.63
N ILE A 137 -11.26 -13.63 -7.39
CA ILE A 137 -11.32 -13.51 -8.86
C ILE A 137 -11.47 -14.88 -9.54
N GLN A 138 -10.86 -15.92 -8.98
CA GLN A 138 -10.92 -17.29 -9.50
C GLN A 138 -12.15 -18.06 -9.00
N HIS A 139 -12.99 -17.43 -8.15
CA HIS A 139 -14.14 -18.08 -7.51
C HIS A 139 -13.77 -19.31 -6.66
N TRP A 140 -12.55 -19.32 -6.09
CA TRP A 140 -12.11 -20.41 -5.22
C TRP A 140 -12.71 -20.27 -3.81
N ASN A 141 -13.02 -21.40 -3.19
CA ASN A 141 -13.51 -21.42 -1.82
C ASN A 141 -12.46 -20.88 -0.84
N GLY A 142 -12.91 -20.18 0.21
CA GLY A 142 -12.02 -19.62 1.23
C GLY A 142 -11.53 -18.19 0.98
N ALA A 143 -11.92 -17.53 -0.11
CA ALA A 143 -11.58 -16.12 -0.38
C ALA A 143 -11.98 -15.18 0.77
N GLY A 144 -13.20 -15.36 1.33
CA GLY A 144 -13.72 -14.54 2.41
C GLY A 144 -12.85 -14.57 3.68
N PRO A 145 -12.63 -15.73 4.30
CA PRO A 145 -11.77 -15.84 5.49
C PRO A 145 -10.36 -15.27 5.27
N VAL A 146 -9.73 -15.51 4.11
CA VAL A 146 -8.40 -14.98 3.80
C VAL A 146 -8.42 -13.45 3.73
N LEU A 147 -9.42 -12.85 3.09
CA LEU A 147 -9.56 -11.39 3.00
C LEU A 147 -9.87 -10.75 4.37
N ILE A 148 -10.69 -11.40 5.20
CA ILE A 148 -10.95 -10.93 6.57
C ILE A 148 -9.65 -10.95 7.39
N LEU A 149 -8.88 -12.03 7.29
CA LEU A 149 -7.59 -12.13 7.96
C LEU A 149 -6.61 -11.07 7.46
N ALA A 150 -6.55 -10.84 6.15
CA ALA A 150 -5.73 -9.77 5.55
C ALA A 150 -6.10 -8.39 6.10
N GLY A 151 -7.40 -8.06 6.15
CA GLY A 151 -7.91 -6.83 6.73
C GLY A 151 -7.58 -6.68 8.22
N ALA A 152 -7.73 -7.76 8.99
CA ALA A 152 -7.35 -7.78 10.40
C ALA A 152 -5.86 -7.52 10.59
N VAL A 153 -4.99 -8.12 9.78
CA VAL A 153 -3.54 -7.86 9.82
C VAL A 153 -3.22 -6.41 9.49
N VAL A 154 -3.90 -5.80 8.52
CA VAL A 154 -3.72 -4.36 8.22
C VAL A 154 -4.11 -3.51 9.41
N VAL A 155 -5.32 -3.69 9.94
CA VAL A 155 -5.86 -2.81 10.99
C VAL A 155 -5.13 -2.99 12.32
N PHE A 156 -4.84 -4.23 12.72
CA PHE A 156 -4.30 -4.54 14.06
C PHE A 156 -2.77 -4.68 14.12
N LEU A 157 -2.09 -4.95 12.99
CA LEU A 157 -0.64 -5.09 12.97
C LEU A 157 0.05 -4.02 12.12
N LEU A 158 -0.35 -3.82 10.87
CA LEU A 158 0.34 -2.91 9.96
C LEU A 158 0.16 -1.44 10.38
N ILE A 159 -1.06 -0.98 10.60
CA ILE A 159 -1.33 0.41 10.96
C ILE A 159 -0.68 0.79 12.31
N PRO A 160 -0.80 0.00 13.40
CA PRO A 160 -0.10 0.30 14.64
C PRO A 160 1.43 0.25 14.53
N SER A 161 1.97 -0.69 13.74
CA SER A 161 3.43 -0.77 13.52
C SER A 161 3.95 0.43 12.72
N LEU A 162 3.21 0.89 11.71
CA LEU A 162 3.49 2.10 10.96
C LEU A 162 3.45 3.34 11.87
N LEU A 163 2.38 3.48 12.65
CA LEU A 163 2.23 4.56 13.62
C LEU A 163 3.38 4.57 14.62
N SER A 164 3.73 3.41 15.20
CA SER A 164 4.84 3.30 16.13
C SER A 164 6.19 3.66 15.53
N ALA A 165 6.42 3.33 14.25
CA ALA A 165 7.64 3.65 13.52
C ALA A 165 7.78 5.17 13.28
N VAL A 166 6.67 5.83 12.95
CA VAL A 166 6.63 7.28 12.68
C VAL A 166 6.73 8.09 13.97
N LEU A 167 6.07 7.66 15.05
CA LEU A 167 6.07 8.36 16.34
C LEU A 167 7.42 8.31 17.08
N GLN A 168 8.35 7.44 16.67
CA GLN A 168 9.69 7.35 17.27
C GLN A 168 10.63 8.51 16.89
N ASN A 169 10.37 9.19 15.78
CA ASN A 169 11.18 10.33 15.39
C ASN A 169 10.86 11.54 16.30
N PRO A 170 11.84 12.07 17.07
CA PRO A 170 11.62 13.23 17.91
C PRO A 170 11.21 14.47 17.12
N GLU A 171 11.64 14.59 15.87
CA GLU A 171 11.24 15.67 14.96
C GLU A 171 9.73 15.69 14.65
N ASN A 172 9.04 14.58 14.87
CA ASN A 172 7.62 14.43 14.56
C ASN A 172 6.69 14.75 15.74
N THR A 173 7.18 15.34 16.84
CA THR A 173 6.37 15.57 18.04
C THR A 173 5.14 16.44 17.77
N ALA A 174 5.29 17.51 16.99
CA ALA A 174 4.18 18.38 16.59
C ALA A 174 3.17 17.69 15.64
N LEU A 175 3.63 16.68 14.89
CA LEU A 175 2.84 15.93 13.93
C LEU A 175 2.15 14.69 14.52
N ARG A 176 2.41 14.36 15.80
CA ARG A 176 1.83 13.17 16.45
C ARG A 176 0.30 13.08 16.32
N PRO A 177 -0.47 14.15 16.64
CA PRO A 177 -1.93 14.07 16.53
C PRO A 177 -2.40 13.85 15.09
N VAL A 178 -1.70 14.42 14.10
CA VAL A 178 -2.01 14.22 12.67
C VAL A 178 -1.80 12.76 12.27
N TYR A 179 -0.70 12.14 12.72
CA TYR A 179 -0.43 10.74 12.43
C TYR A 179 -1.43 9.79 13.11
N ILE A 180 -1.86 10.09 14.33
CA ILE A 180 -2.89 9.30 15.03
C ILE A 180 -4.23 9.41 14.29
N THR A 181 -4.65 10.62 13.94
CA THR A 181 -5.88 10.84 13.16
C THR A 181 -5.80 10.16 11.79
N GLY A 182 -4.63 10.24 11.13
CA GLY A 182 -4.37 9.55 9.88
C GLY A 182 -4.46 8.02 10.00
N ALA A 183 -3.94 7.45 11.07
CA ALA A 183 -4.05 6.01 11.34
C ALA A 183 -5.51 5.56 11.53
N ILE A 184 -6.32 6.36 12.22
CA ILE A 184 -7.77 6.09 12.40
C ILE A 184 -8.49 6.18 11.05
N GLY A 185 -8.24 7.23 10.25
CA GLY A 185 -8.82 7.38 8.92
C GLY A 185 -8.43 6.23 7.99
N LEU A 186 -7.16 5.81 8.03
CA LEU A 186 -6.65 4.69 7.25
C LEU A 186 -7.28 3.36 7.67
N ALA A 187 -7.47 3.14 8.98
CA ALA A 187 -8.16 1.95 9.49
C ALA A 187 -9.62 1.89 9.04
N ALA A 188 -10.35 3.01 9.11
CA ALA A 188 -11.72 3.11 8.62
C ALA A 188 -11.79 2.86 7.10
N PHE A 189 -10.85 3.42 6.32
CA PHE A 189 -10.78 3.20 4.88
C PHE A 189 -10.55 1.73 4.53
N PHE A 190 -9.56 1.07 5.15
CA PHE A 190 -9.30 -0.35 4.90
C PHE A 190 -10.43 -1.26 5.38
N ALA A 191 -11.08 -0.96 6.49
CA ALA A 191 -12.27 -1.68 6.93
C ALA A 191 -13.40 -1.52 5.91
N GLY A 192 -13.65 -0.30 5.43
CA GLY A 192 -14.65 -0.04 4.39
C GLY A 192 -14.34 -0.75 3.07
N PHE A 193 -13.06 -0.78 2.67
CA PHE A 193 -12.61 -1.54 1.49
C PHE A 193 -12.87 -3.04 1.63
N LEU A 194 -12.57 -3.62 2.79
CA LEU A 194 -12.89 -5.02 3.09
C LEU A 194 -14.40 -5.28 3.03
N PHE A 195 -15.21 -4.42 3.67
CA PHE A 195 -16.67 -4.52 3.64
C PHE A 195 -17.21 -4.47 2.21
N LYS A 196 -16.62 -3.61 1.35
CA LYS A 196 -17.00 -3.52 -0.06
C LYS A 196 -16.72 -4.82 -0.83
N ILE A 197 -15.53 -5.41 -0.64
CA ILE A 197 -15.18 -6.69 -1.28
C ILE A 197 -16.06 -7.83 -0.78
N MET A 198 -16.43 -7.81 0.50
CA MET A 198 -17.27 -8.82 1.12
C MET A 198 -18.78 -8.59 0.91
N HIS A 199 -19.17 -7.50 0.23
CA HIS A 199 -20.55 -7.06 0.03
C HIS A 199 -21.33 -6.85 1.35
N TRP A 200 -20.63 -6.43 2.41
CA TRP A 200 -21.26 -6.14 3.70
C TRP A 200 -21.88 -4.75 3.71
N GLN A 201 -22.96 -4.60 4.45
CA GLN A 201 -23.62 -3.30 4.64
C GLN A 201 -22.73 -2.31 5.37
N GLY A 202 -22.87 -1.01 5.06
CA GLY A 202 -22.07 0.06 5.67
C GLY A 202 -20.69 0.30 5.00
N ALA A 203 -20.31 -0.47 3.99
CA ALA A 203 -19.05 -0.31 3.27
C ALA A 203 -18.85 1.13 2.75
N GLY A 204 -19.88 1.71 2.14
CA GLY A 204 -19.83 3.07 1.59
C GLY A 204 -19.59 4.14 2.67
N ILE A 205 -20.23 4.00 3.83
CA ILE A 205 -20.07 4.93 4.96
C ILE A 205 -18.63 4.88 5.48
N LEU A 206 -18.09 3.68 5.71
CA LEU A 206 -16.71 3.51 6.21
C LEU A 206 -15.67 4.02 5.21
N LEU A 207 -15.84 3.73 3.92
CA LEU A 207 -14.96 4.24 2.86
C LEU A 207 -14.99 5.77 2.81
N LEU A 208 -16.20 6.35 2.78
CA LEU A 208 -16.37 7.80 2.70
C LEU A 208 -15.82 8.49 3.95
N THR A 209 -16.09 7.96 5.14
CA THR A 209 -15.57 8.48 6.41
C THR A 209 -14.05 8.43 6.46
N GLY A 210 -13.45 7.27 6.15
CA GLY A 210 -12.00 7.11 6.13
C GLY A 210 -11.34 8.07 5.14
N LEU A 211 -11.91 8.18 3.94
CA LEU A 211 -11.45 9.08 2.90
C LEU A 211 -11.58 10.55 3.29
N SER A 212 -12.73 10.96 3.85
CA SER A 212 -12.96 12.35 4.30
C SER A 212 -12.00 12.73 5.41
N VAL A 213 -11.75 11.85 6.38
CA VAL A 213 -10.76 12.09 7.45
C VAL A 213 -9.37 12.31 6.86
N ILE A 214 -8.94 11.47 5.92
CA ILE A 214 -7.62 11.59 5.32
C ILE A 214 -7.51 12.86 4.48
N SER A 215 -8.48 13.12 3.60
CA SER A 215 -8.40 14.21 2.61
C SER A 215 -8.75 15.58 3.18
N LEU A 216 -9.74 15.69 4.07
CA LEU A 216 -10.22 16.96 4.58
C LEU A 216 -9.60 17.39 5.91
N ILE A 217 -9.12 16.42 6.71
CA ILE A 217 -8.54 16.71 8.03
C ILE A 217 -7.02 16.51 8.00
N VAL A 218 -6.56 15.29 7.68
CA VAL A 218 -5.15 14.93 7.83
C VAL A 218 -4.27 15.70 6.85
N LEU A 219 -4.64 15.75 5.57
CA LEU A 219 -3.83 16.40 4.54
C LEU A 219 -3.70 17.91 4.76
N PRO A 220 -4.77 18.69 4.98
CA PRO A 220 -4.63 20.12 5.24
C PRO A 220 -3.87 20.41 6.54
N TRP A 221 -4.13 19.64 7.59
CA TRP A 221 -3.47 19.81 8.88
C TRP A 221 -1.98 19.51 8.81
N TYR A 222 -1.60 18.41 8.14
CA TYR A 222 -0.20 18.07 7.88
C TYR A 222 0.50 19.16 7.07
N THR A 223 -0.11 19.62 5.99
CA THR A 223 0.43 20.64 5.11
C THR A 223 0.63 21.96 5.85
N TRP A 224 -0.36 22.37 6.68
CA TRP A 224 -0.27 23.59 7.47
C TRP A 224 0.87 23.54 8.50
N LEU A 225 1.03 22.42 9.21
CA LEU A 225 2.12 22.25 10.17
C LEU A 225 3.50 22.25 9.51
N LYS A 226 3.62 21.57 8.37
CA LYS A 226 4.89 21.54 7.62
C LYS A 226 5.24 22.89 6.99
N TRP A 227 4.24 23.63 6.50
CA TRP A 227 4.46 24.98 6.00
C TRP A 227 4.97 25.92 7.08
N LYS A 228 4.44 25.81 8.29
CA LYS A 228 4.86 26.62 9.42
C LYS A 228 6.31 26.36 9.83
N ASP A 229 6.78 25.11 9.69
CA ASP A 229 8.08 24.66 10.19
C ASP A 229 9.21 24.86 9.14
N GLU A 230 9.00 24.47 7.89
CA GLU A 230 10.05 24.44 6.86
C GLU A 230 9.95 25.56 5.81
N LYS A 231 8.89 26.39 5.82
CA LYS A 231 8.55 27.41 4.78
C LYS A 231 8.56 26.88 3.33
N HIS A 232 8.82 25.61 3.11
CA HIS A 232 8.86 24.94 1.81
C HIS A 232 8.18 23.58 1.90
N VAL A 233 7.16 23.36 1.08
CA VAL A 233 6.55 22.02 0.91
C VAL A 233 7.42 21.25 -0.08
N ARG A 234 7.91 20.08 0.34
CA ARG A 234 8.72 19.23 -0.56
C ARG A 234 7.86 18.76 -1.74
N PRO A 235 8.37 18.87 -2.99
CA PRO A 235 7.62 18.46 -4.19
C PRO A 235 7.11 17.01 -4.11
N GLU A 236 7.90 16.12 -3.49
CA GLU A 236 7.55 14.71 -3.27
C GLU A 236 6.21 14.53 -2.53
N PHE A 237 5.92 15.41 -1.59
CA PHE A 237 4.67 15.40 -0.84
C PHE A 237 3.48 15.85 -1.69
N ILE A 238 3.66 16.84 -2.55
CA ILE A 238 2.62 17.31 -3.49
C ILE A 238 2.28 16.18 -4.47
N PHE A 239 3.29 15.48 -5.02
CA PHE A 239 3.08 14.32 -5.89
C PHE A 239 2.37 13.17 -5.19
N LEU A 240 2.69 12.90 -3.92
CA LEU A 240 2.04 11.86 -3.14
C LEU A 240 0.56 12.19 -2.89
N ILE A 241 0.23 13.44 -2.54
CA ILE A 241 -1.15 13.91 -2.38
C ILE A 241 -1.91 13.84 -3.71
N ALA A 242 -1.33 14.38 -4.78
CA ALA A 242 -1.95 14.37 -6.10
C ALA A 242 -2.20 12.93 -6.59
N GLY A 243 -1.23 12.03 -6.39
CA GLY A 243 -1.37 10.62 -6.70
C GLY A 243 -2.46 9.94 -5.87
N LEU A 244 -2.50 10.19 -4.57
CA LEU A 244 -3.54 9.66 -3.69
C LEU A 244 -4.92 10.17 -4.09
N LEU A 245 -5.09 11.47 -4.33
CA LEU A 245 -6.35 12.06 -4.75
C LEU A 245 -6.79 11.57 -6.14
N SER A 246 -5.86 11.35 -7.06
CA SER A 246 -6.18 10.84 -8.40
C SER A 246 -6.70 9.40 -8.40
N VAL A 247 -6.32 8.59 -7.42
CA VAL A 247 -6.85 7.23 -7.23
C VAL A 247 -8.17 7.23 -6.44
N ILE A 248 -8.23 8.05 -5.40
CA ILE A 248 -9.35 8.07 -4.46
C ILE A 248 -10.59 8.72 -5.07
N MET A 249 -10.43 9.84 -5.80
CA MET A 249 -11.56 10.59 -6.35
C MET A 249 -12.34 9.80 -7.41
N PRO A 250 -11.71 9.16 -8.41
CA PRO A 250 -12.42 8.28 -9.33
C PRO A 250 -13.07 7.08 -8.64
N SER A 251 -12.40 6.49 -7.64
CA SER A 251 -12.97 5.35 -6.89
C SER A 251 -14.22 5.73 -6.11
N ALA A 252 -14.26 6.94 -5.53
CA ALA A 252 -15.43 7.47 -4.83
C ALA A 252 -16.57 7.78 -5.82
N LEU A 253 -16.26 8.41 -6.96
CA LEU A 253 -17.24 8.73 -8.01
C LEU A 253 -17.86 7.47 -8.63
N LEU A 254 -17.04 6.45 -8.92
CA LEU A 254 -17.53 5.15 -9.41
C LEU A 254 -18.44 4.47 -8.38
N ASN A 255 -18.13 4.59 -7.08
CA ASN A 255 -18.97 4.02 -6.03
C ASN A 255 -20.34 4.70 -5.94
N LEU A 256 -20.39 6.02 -6.10
CA LEU A 256 -21.64 6.79 -6.11
C LEU A 256 -22.50 6.49 -7.34
N ASN A 257 -21.89 6.42 -8.54
CA ASN A 257 -22.60 6.10 -9.77
C ASN A 257 -23.15 4.65 -9.79
N LEU A 258 -22.36 3.68 -9.30
CA LEU A 258 -22.84 2.30 -9.19
C LEU A 258 -24.05 2.17 -8.24
N GLN A 259 -24.01 2.87 -7.10
CA GLN A 259 -25.11 2.83 -6.15
C GLN A 259 -26.40 3.43 -6.75
N ARG A 260 -26.29 4.53 -7.47
CA ARG A 260 -27.42 5.17 -8.15
C ARG A 260 -28.03 4.28 -9.25
N SER A 261 -27.21 3.62 -10.06
CA SER A 261 -27.69 2.73 -11.11
C SER A 261 -28.32 1.44 -10.56
N PHE A 262 -27.87 0.95 -9.40
CA PHE A 262 -28.51 -0.18 -8.72
C PHE A 262 -29.86 0.20 -8.13
N ASP A 263 -29.98 1.38 -7.52
CA ASP A 263 -31.24 1.86 -6.96
C ASP A 263 -32.26 2.12 -8.07
N GLU A 264 -31.89 2.77 -9.16
CA GLU A 264 -32.75 2.99 -10.32
C GLU A 264 -33.19 1.67 -10.97
N GLY A 265 -32.29 0.70 -11.13
CA GLY A 265 -32.64 -0.63 -11.66
C GLY A 265 -33.52 -1.44 -10.73
N TYR A 266 -33.39 -1.29 -9.43
CA TYR A 266 -34.25 -1.97 -8.45
C TYR A 266 -35.68 -1.40 -8.45
N PHE A 267 -35.83 -0.08 -8.51
CA PHE A 267 -37.14 0.58 -8.56
C PHE A 267 -37.87 0.30 -9.86
N THR A 268 -37.18 0.31 -11.01
CA THR A 268 -37.78 -0.06 -12.31
C THR A 268 -38.25 -1.51 -12.33
N ASN A 269 -37.49 -2.45 -11.79
CA ASN A 269 -37.91 -3.85 -11.69
C ASN A 269 -39.14 -4.04 -10.77
N LEU A 270 -39.21 -3.27 -9.67
CA LEU A 270 -40.41 -3.31 -8.78
C LEU A 270 -41.63 -2.77 -9.48
N GLU A 271 -41.51 -1.67 -10.23
CA GLU A 271 -42.61 -1.10 -11.00
C GLU A 271 -43.12 -2.07 -12.10
N GLU A 272 -42.20 -2.72 -12.83
CA GLU A 272 -42.55 -3.74 -13.81
C GLU A 272 -43.24 -4.95 -13.20
N GLN A 273 -42.77 -5.43 -12.04
CA GLN A 273 -43.42 -6.52 -11.33
C GLN A 273 -44.81 -6.14 -10.85
N GLN A 274 -45.00 -4.93 -10.32
CA GLN A 274 -46.31 -4.44 -9.91
C GLN A 274 -47.27 -4.29 -11.10
N ALA A 275 -46.77 -3.80 -12.22
CA ALA A 275 -47.59 -3.70 -13.45
C ALA A 275 -48.02 -5.08 -13.96
N LEU A 276 -47.11 -6.06 -13.96
CA LEU A 276 -47.42 -7.45 -14.32
C LEU A 276 -48.46 -8.06 -13.37
N PHE A 277 -48.28 -7.88 -12.07
CA PHE A 277 -49.28 -8.36 -11.09
C PHE A 277 -50.64 -7.75 -11.34
N THR A 278 -50.72 -6.44 -11.52
CA THR A 278 -51.99 -5.73 -11.76
C THR A 278 -52.66 -6.19 -13.05
N SER A 279 -51.87 -6.40 -14.12
CA SER A 279 -52.41 -6.93 -15.37
C SER A 279 -52.98 -8.37 -15.23
N MET A 280 -52.28 -9.24 -14.51
CA MET A 280 -52.70 -10.61 -14.26
C MET A 280 -53.99 -10.66 -13.45
N PHE A 281 -54.18 -9.80 -12.44
CA PHE A 281 -55.42 -9.71 -11.65
C PHE A 281 -56.57 -9.15 -12.47
N ARG A 282 -56.32 -8.20 -13.38
CA ARG A 282 -57.35 -7.65 -14.27
C ARG A 282 -57.86 -8.69 -15.25
N THR A 283 -56.93 -9.41 -15.91
CA THR A 283 -57.28 -10.50 -16.83
C THR A 283 -58.05 -11.63 -16.14
N LYS A 284 -57.69 -11.95 -14.90
CA LYS A 284 -58.39 -12.96 -14.11
C LYS A 284 -59.78 -12.51 -13.68
N GLY A 285 -59.96 -11.21 -13.42
CA GLY A 285 -61.30 -10.63 -13.12
C GLY A 285 -62.21 -10.63 -14.34
N GLU A 286 -61.68 -10.37 -15.53
CA GLU A 286 -62.45 -10.41 -16.79
C GLU A 286 -62.83 -11.85 -17.23
N LEU A 287 -62.07 -12.85 -16.82
CA LEU A 287 -62.38 -14.28 -17.09
C LEU A 287 -63.44 -14.87 -16.12
N LEU A 288 -63.75 -14.20 -15.01
CA LEU A 288 -64.69 -14.63 -14.00
C LEU A 288 -66.04 -13.87 -14.05
N SER A 289 -66.15 -12.84 -14.90
CA SER A 289 -67.37 -12.10 -15.23
C SER A 289 -67.98 -12.64 -16.52
#